data_ca55f7412cb2d061af443d38db62523b
#
_entry.id   ca55f7412cb2d061af443d38db62523b
#
_cell.length_a   1.000
_cell.length_b   1.000
_cell.length_c   1.000
_cell.angle_alpha   90.00
_cell.angle_beta   90.00
_cell.angle_gamma   90.00
#
_symmetry.space_group_name_H-M   'P 1'
#
loop_
_entity.id
_entity.type
_entity.pdbx_description
1 polymer ?
#
loop_
_entity_poly.entity_id
_entity_poly.type
_entity_poly.pdbx_seq_one_letter_code
_entity_poly.pdbx_strand_id
1 'polypeptide(L)'
;MSGTDTPLEGWRPAFRGWRARRPFWGGLLLTLGGGWILLTVKASLKVVIHVGVQGVAGYLLPVVMVLCGLLTLFSPSQRLFYSVLGLLCSLGSWVTSNLGGFFVGLILGAVGSCMIFGWLPDQEPRVSRRQRKKQARATAQGFGDGAGEPA
;
A
#
# COMPACT_ATOMS: atom_id res chain seq x y z
N MET A 1 -8.86 -37.03 21.20
CA MET A 1 -7.56 -36.47 20.93
C MET A 1 -7.21 -36.46 19.46
N SER A 2 -7.96 -35.86 18.64
CA SER A 2 -7.65 -35.71 17.22
C SER A 2 -7.93 -34.27 16.86
N GLY A 3 -6.93 -33.43 17.15
CA GLY A 3 -6.85 -32.14 16.56
C GLY A 3 -6.63 -32.31 15.07
N THR A 4 -7.68 -32.31 14.29
CA THR A 4 -7.59 -32.06 12.87
C THR A 4 -7.24 -30.60 12.70
N ASP A 5 -5.96 -30.27 12.98
CA ASP A 5 -5.37 -29.01 12.60
C ASP A 5 -5.38 -28.95 11.07
N THR A 6 -6.49 -28.46 10.54
CA THR A 6 -6.59 -28.23 9.11
C THR A 6 -5.50 -27.21 8.73
N PRO A 7 -4.66 -27.51 7.75
CA PRO A 7 -3.55 -26.63 7.33
C PRO A 7 -4.01 -25.22 6.94
N LEU A 8 -5.32 -25.02 6.83
CA LEU A 8 -5.94 -23.73 6.52
C LEU A 8 -6.06 -22.77 7.72
N GLU A 9 -6.00 -23.28 8.96
CA GLU A 9 -6.05 -22.44 10.16
C GLU A 9 -4.75 -21.69 10.43
N GLY A 10 -3.60 -22.28 10.11
CA GLY A 10 -2.30 -21.65 10.23
C GLY A 10 -2.02 -20.55 9.22
N TRP A 11 -2.65 -20.59 8.05
CA TRP A 11 -2.47 -19.58 7.00
C TRP A 11 -3.06 -18.21 7.38
N ARG A 12 -4.24 -18.17 7.95
CA ARG A 12 -4.94 -16.91 8.26
C ARG A 12 -4.12 -15.96 9.14
N PRO A 13 -3.56 -16.39 10.29
CA PRO A 13 -2.73 -15.52 11.10
C PRO A 13 -1.39 -15.18 10.43
N ALA A 14 -0.79 -16.12 9.70
CA ALA A 14 0.45 -15.88 8.94
C ALA A 14 0.23 -14.84 7.82
N PHE A 15 -0.86 -14.95 7.07
CA PHE A 15 -1.23 -13.99 6.02
C PHE A 15 -1.57 -12.62 6.60
N ARG A 16 -2.25 -12.57 7.74
CA ARG A 16 -2.56 -11.32 8.44
C ARG A 16 -1.29 -10.61 8.93
N GLY A 17 -0.32 -11.36 9.47
CA GLY A 17 0.97 -10.84 9.88
C GLY A 17 1.82 -10.36 8.70
N TRP A 18 1.84 -11.12 7.61
CA TRP A 18 2.53 -10.76 6.38
C TRP A 18 1.95 -9.47 5.76
N ARG A 19 0.63 -9.36 5.71
CA ARG A 19 -0.09 -8.19 5.21
C ARG A 19 0.12 -6.94 6.07
N ALA A 20 0.23 -7.10 7.39
CA ALA A 20 0.42 -5.97 8.32
C ALA A 20 1.80 -5.34 8.19
N ARG A 21 2.81 -6.11 7.77
CA ARG A 21 4.19 -5.65 7.61
C ARG A 21 4.50 -5.00 6.25
N ARG A 22 3.51 -4.89 5.37
CA ARG A 22 3.69 -4.39 4.00
C ARG A 22 2.61 -3.35 3.67
N PRO A 23 2.89 -2.39 2.80
CA PRO A 23 1.89 -1.45 2.30
C PRO A 23 0.96 -2.15 1.31
N PHE A 24 0.29 -3.23 1.79
CA PHE A 24 -0.53 -4.12 0.97
C PHE A 24 -1.65 -3.37 0.25
N TRP A 25 -2.37 -2.51 0.99
CA TRP A 25 -3.47 -1.76 0.43
C TRP A 25 -3.04 -0.75 -0.64
N GLY A 26 -1.93 -0.05 -0.40
CA GLY A 26 -1.39 0.89 -1.37
C GLY A 26 -0.92 0.20 -2.65
N GLY A 27 -0.16 -0.89 -2.53
CA GLY A 27 0.28 -1.70 -3.66
C GLY A 27 -0.88 -2.32 -4.43
N LEU A 28 -1.90 -2.81 -3.72
CA LEU A 28 -3.12 -3.36 -4.34
C LEU A 28 -3.89 -2.31 -5.12
N LEU A 29 -4.11 -1.13 -4.53
CA LEU A 29 -4.80 -0.01 -5.19
C LEU A 29 -4.04 0.46 -6.43
N LEU A 30 -2.72 0.57 -6.34
CA LEU A 30 -1.88 0.96 -7.48
C LEU A 30 -1.95 -0.08 -8.62
N THR A 31 -1.89 -1.36 -8.29
CA THR A 31 -2.03 -2.46 -9.25
C THR A 31 -3.41 -2.48 -9.90
N LEU A 32 -4.47 -2.30 -9.10
CA LEU A 32 -5.85 -2.23 -9.60
C LEU A 32 -6.07 -1.00 -10.48
N GLY A 33 -5.51 0.15 -10.10
CA GLY A 33 -5.56 1.37 -10.90
C GLY A 33 -4.92 1.20 -12.27
N GLY A 34 -3.70 0.67 -12.31
CA GLY A 34 -3.00 0.35 -13.55
C GLY A 34 -3.73 -0.71 -14.38
N GLY A 35 -4.24 -1.77 -13.74
CA GLY A 35 -5.02 -2.81 -14.39
C GLY A 35 -6.32 -2.28 -15.00
N TRP A 36 -7.02 -1.38 -14.31
CA TRP A 36 -8.23 -0.73 -14.81
C TRP A 36 -7.96 0.09 -16.08
N ILE A 37 -6.88 0.87 -16.06
CA ILE A 37 -6.46 1.64 -17.24
C ILE A 37 -6.13 0.70 -18.41
N LEU A 38 -5.40 -0.40 -18.15
CA LEU A 38 -5.09 -1.40 -19.18
C LEU A 38 -6.33 -2.04 -19.78
N LEU A 39 -7.34 -2.35 -18.97
CA LEU A 39 -8.62 -2.88 -19.45
C LEU A 39 -9.34 -1.88 -20.36
N THR A 40 -9.33 -0.61 -19.99
CA THR A 40 -9.94 0.46 -20.77
C THR A 40 -9.21 0.68 -22.08
N VAL A 41 -7.88 0.60 -22.09
CA VAL A 41 -7.05 0.74 -23.30
C VAL A 41 -7.22 -0.46 -24.22
N LYS A 42 -7.37 -1.69 -23.69
CA LYS A 42 -7.65 -2.88 -24.51
C LYS A 42 -8.92 -2.75 -25.35
N ALA A 43 -9.94 -2.08 -24.85
CA ALA A 43 -11.16 -1.83 -25.59
C ALA A 43 -10.93 -0.92 -26.82
N SER A 44 -9.85 -0.12 -26.82
CA SER A 44 -9.52 0.84 -27.88
C SER A 44 -8.28 0.45 -28.72
N LEU A 45 -7.87 -0.82 -28.71
CA LEU A 45 -6.67 -1.30 -29.42
C LEU A 45 -6.62 -0.93 -30.90
N LYS A 46 -7.76 -0.80 -31.56
CA LYS A 46 -7.84 -0.35 -32.97
C LYS A 46 -7.35 1.09 -33.16
N VAL A 47 -7.43 1.93 -32.13
CA VAL A 47 -7.02 3.33 -32.16
C VAL A 47 -5.53 3.48 -31.85
N VAL A 48 -4.98 2.60 -31.03
CA VAL A 48 -3.56 2.65 -30.60
C VAL A 48 -2.58 2.48 -31.76
N ILE A 49 -2.92 1.67 -32.75
CA ILE A 49 -2.07 1.42 -33.92
C ILE A 49 -1.95 2.66 -34.81
N HIS A 50 -2.94 3.56 -34.77
CA HIS A 50 -2.97 4.76 -35.62
C HIS A 50 -2.32 6.00 -35.00
N VAL A 51 -2.07 6.03 -33.68
CA VAL A 51 -1.66 7.23 -32.93
C VAL A 51 -0.15 7.30 -32.66
N GLY A 52 0.64 6.31 -33.11
CA GLY A 52 2.10 6.34 -32.99
C GLY A 52 2.62 6.36 -31.54
N VAL A 53 3.59 7.23 -31.25
CA VAL A 53 4.29 7.30 -29.95
C VAL A 53 3.37 7.54 -28.75
N GLN A 54 2.29 8.29 -28.92
CA GLN A 54 1.29 8.53 -27.86
C GLN A 54 0.55 7.24 -27.47
N GLY A 55 0.27 6.38 -28.43
CA GLY A 55 -0.35 5.08 -28.16
C GLY A 55 0.54 4.16 -27.33
N VAL A 56 1.84 4.14 -27.63
CA VAL A 56 2.82 3.35 -26.87
C VAL A 56 2.94 3.85 -25.42
N ALA A 57 3.02 5.16 -25.22
CA ALA A 57 3.07 5.76 -23.89
C ALA A 57 1.80 5.46 -23.08
N GLY A 58 0.62 5.55 -23.70
CA GLY A 58 -0.66 5.23 -23.07
C GLY A 58 -0.78 3.76 -22.61
N TYR A 59 -0.03 2.85 -23.22
CA TYR A 59 0.02 1.44 -22.81
C TYR A 59 1.13 1.17 -21.80
N LEU A 60 2.29 1.79 -21.98
CA LEU A 60 3.47 1.57 -21.15
C LEU A 60 3.26 2.08 -19.71
N LEU A 61 2.67 3.26 -19.54
CA LEU A 61 2.45 3.86 -18.23
C LEU A 61 1.59 2.98 -17.29
N PRO A 62 0.43 2.46 -17.70
CA PRO A 62 -0.35 1.54 -16.87
C PRO A 62 0.39 0.23 -16.56
N VAL A 63 1.17 -0.31 -17.49
CA VAL A 63 2.00 -1.50 -17.25
C VAL A 63 3.01 -1.24 -16.16
N VAL A 64 3.71 -0.11 -16.22
CA VAL A 64 4.66 0.31 -15.17
C VAL A 64 3.95 0.49 -13.84
N MET A 65 2.75 1.08 -13.80
CA MET A 65 1.95 1.19 -12.57
C MET A 65 1.64 -0.17 -11.94
N VAL A 66 1.21 -1.14 -12.74
CA VAL A 66 0.94 -2.51 -12.28
C VAL A 66 2.22 -3.14 -11.72
N LEU A 67 3.33 -3.01 -12.44
CA LEU A 67 4.63 -3.53 -11.99
C LEU A 67 5.08 -2.87 -10.67
N CYS A 68 4.96 -1.55 -10.56
CA CYS A 68 5.28 -0.83 -9.31
C CYS A 68 4.41 -1.28 -8.14
N GLY A 69 3.11 -1.49 -8.37
CA GLY A 69 2.19 -2.02 -7.36
C GLY A 69 2.58 -3.42 -6.89
N LEU A 70 2.87 -4.33 -7.82
CA LEU A 70 3.32 -5.69 -7.53
C LEU A 70 4.68 -5.71 -6.82
N LEU A 71 5.65 -4.93 -7.32
CA LEU A 71 6.98 -4.81 -6.71
C LEU A 71 6.90 -4.27 -5.27
N THR A 72 6.01 -3.32 -5.01
CA THR A 72 5.76 -2.83 -3.66
C THR A 72 5.24 -3.92 -2.73
N LEU A 73 4.41 -4.83 -3.25
CA LEU A 73 3.89 -5.98 -2.48
C LEU A 73 5.00 -7.00 -2.17
N PHE A 74 5.89 -7.26 -3.12
CA PHE A 74 6.96 -8.26 -2.96
C PHE A 74 8.23 -7.69 -2.33
N SER A 75 8.62 -6.46 -2.67
CA SER A 75 9.85 -5.80 -2.20
C SER A 75 9.57 -4.42 -1.59
N PRO A 76 9.14 -4.37 -0.31
CA PRO A 76 8.80 -3.10 0.34
C PRO A 76 10.03 -2.24 0.69
N SER A 77 11.25 -2.72 0.49
CA SER A 77 12.48 -1.99 0.81
C SER A 77 12.65 -0.71 -0.01
N GLN A 78 12.21 -0.70 -1.28
CA GLN A 78 12.29 0.46 -2.18
C GLN A 78 10.92 1.12 -2.41
N ARG A 79 10.03 1.04 -1.44
CA ARG A 79 8.67 1.55 -1.51
C ARG A 79 8.58 3.03 -1.92
N LEU A 80 9.51 3.86 -1.46
CA LEU A 80 9.55 5.29 -1.80
C LEU A 80 9.75 5.49 -3.30
N PHE A 81 10.65 4.74 -3.90
CA PHE A 81 10.89 4.78 -5.34
C PHE A 81 9.64 4.35 -6.12
N TYR A 82 9.04 3.22 -5.73
CA TYR A 82 7.84 2.70 -6.41
C TYR A 82 6.63 3.62 -6.21
N SER A 83 6.50 4.27 -5.06
CA SER A 83 5.41 5.21 -4.81
C SER A 83 5.53 6.47 -5.66
N VAL A 84 6.72 7.04 -5.75
CA VAL A 84 6.97 8.22 -6.59
C VAL A 84 6.80 7.88 -8.06
N LEU A 85 7.36 6.76 -8.51
CA LEU A 85 7.24 6.30 -9.89
C LEU A 85 5.77 6.00 -10.24
N GLY A 86 5.04 5.32 -9.37
CA GLY A 86 3.61 5.03 -9.53
C GLY A 86 2.76 6.30 -9.60
N LEU A 87 3.07 7.30 -8.77
CA LEU A 87 2.40 8.59 -8.80
C LEU A 87 2.68 9.34 -10.11
N LEU A 88 3.93 9.39 -10.54
CA LEU A 88 4.32 10.01 -11.81
C LEU A 88 3.66 9.32 -13.01
N CYS A 89 3.62 7.99 -13.02
CA CYS A 89 2.92 7.23 -14.06
C CYS A 89 1.40 7.49 -14.03
N SER A 90 0.81 7.59 -12.85
CA SER A 90 -0.61 7.92 -12.67
C SER A 90 -0.93 9.32 -13.23
N LEU A 91 -0.12 10.32 -12.92
CA LEU A 91 -0.26 11.69 -13.44
C LEU A 91 0.08 11.76 -14.94
N GLY A 92 1.12 11.06 -15.39
CA GLY A 92 1.51 10.99 -16.80
C GLY A 92 0.43 10.35 -17.66
N SER A 93 -0.25 9.38 -17.12
CA SER A 93 -1.43 8.77 -17.74
C SER A 93 -2.54 9.79 -18.02
N TRP A 94 -2.66 10.87 -17.26
CA TRP A 94 -3.61 11.96 -17.52
C TRP A 94 -3.38 12.57 -18.90
N VAL A 95 -2.12 12.77 -19.27
CA VAL A 95 -1.77 13.45 -20.53
C VAL A 95 -2.02 12.55 -21.76
N THR A 96 -1.92 11.25 -21.58
CA THR A 96 -1.95 10.28 -22.70
C THR A 96 -3.31 9.66 -22.93
N SER A 97 -4.26 9.75 -22.00
CA SER A 97 -5.50 8.98 -22.05
C SER A 97 -6.74 9.87 -22.15
N ASN A 98 -7.69 9.42 -22.96
CA ASN A 98 -9.00 10.03 -23.13
C ASN A 98 -9.93 9.76 -21.93
N LEU A 99 -10.70 10.73 -21.56
CA LEU A 99 -11.46 10.93 -20.31
C LEU A 99 -12.32 9.77 -19.73
N GLY A 100 -12.64 8.73 -20.45
CA GLY A 100 -13.76 7.85 -20.07
C GLY A 100 -13.51 6.80 -18.97
N GLY A 101 -12.36 6.16 -18.93
CA GLY A 101 -12.04 5.12 -17.92
C GLY A 101 -10.89 5.49 -17.01
N PHE A 102 -10.29 6.58 -17.30
CA PHE A 102 -9.02 7.05 -16.78
C PHE A 102 -9.11 7.66 -15.38
N PHE A 103 -10.20 8.36 -15.06
CA PHE A 103 -10.39 8.99 -13.76
C PHE A 103 -10.33 8.00 -12.60
N VAL A 104 -10.94 6.83 -12.77
CA VAL A 104 -10.94 5.78 -11.74
C VAL A 104 -9.52 5.24 -11.53
N GLY A 105 -8.82 4.94 -12.62
CA GLY A 105 -7.44 4.47 -12.56
C GLY A 105 -6.46 5.50 -11.99
N LEU A 106 -6.64 6.78 -12.36
CA LEU A 106 -5.85 7.89 -11.82
C LEU A 106 -6.03 8.02 -10.30
N ILE A 107 -7.28 8.07 -9.84
CA ILE A 107 -7.59 8.22 -8.41
C ILE A 107 -7.05 7.02 -7.63
N LEU A 108 -7.31 5.80 -8.11
CA LEU A 108 -6.79 4.58 -7.50
C LEU A 108 -5.26 4.54 -7.46
N GLY A 109 -4.61 4.93 -8.56
CA GLY A 109 -3.15 4.99 -8.65
C GLY A 109 -2.55 6.06 -7.73
N ALA A 110 -3.11 7.26 -7.73
CA ALA A 110 -2.66 8.36 -6.87
C ALA A 110 -2.87 8.03 -5.38
N VAL A 111 -4.04 7.57 -5.00
CA VAL A 111 -4.34 7.17 -3.61
C VAL A 111 -3.46 6.00 -3.19
N GLY A 112 -3.30 4.99 -4.05
CA GLY A 112 -2.42 3.85 -3.80
C GLY A 112 -0.97 4.27 -3.56
N SER A 113 -0.45 5.15 -4.42
CA SER A 113 0.91 5.70 -4.30
C SER A 113 1.09 6.53 -3.03
N CYS A 114 0.12 7.38 -2.69
CA CYS A 114 0.14 8.15 -1.44
C CYS A 114 0.10 7.25 -0.20
N MET A 115 -0.67 6.16 -0.24
CA MET A 115 -0.71 5.18 0.85
C MET A 115 0.62 4.43 1.01
N ILE A 116 1.29 4.11 -0.09
CA ILE A 116 2.63 3.49 -0.06
C ILE A 116 3.65 4.47 0.52
N PHE A 117 3.60 5.72 0.08
CA PHE A 117 4.49 6.78 0.56
C PHE A 117 4.32 7.04 2.07
N GLY A 118 3.08 7.14 2.54
CA GLY A 118 2.75 7.38 3.95
C GLY A 118 2.92 6.17 4.87
N TRP A 119 3.21 4.99 4.32
CA TRP A 119 3.38 3.81 5.13
C TRP A 119 4.78 3.75 5.77
N LEU A 120 4.81 3.77 7.10
CA LEU A 120 6.04 3.65 7.90
C LEU A 120 6.10 2.24 8.50
N PRO A 121 7.18 1.46 8.25
CA PRO A 121 7.32 0.10 8.78
C PRO A 121 7.52 0.06 10.29
N ASP A 122 8.09 1.11 10.87
CA ASP A 122 8.42 1.26 12.29
C ASP A 122 7.40 2.10 13.06
N GLN A 123 6.12 1.95 12.74
CA GLN A 123 5.12 2.51 13.64
C GLN A 123 5.10 1.66 14.91
N GLU A 124 5.62 2.21 15.98
CA GLU A 124 5.37 1.69 17.32
C GLU A 124 3.86 1.46 17.49
N PRO A 125 3.46 0.28 18.00
CA PRO A 125 2.05 0.00 18.19
C PRO A 125 1.46 1.13 19.01
N ARG A 126 0.42 1.78 18.48
CA ARG A 126 -0.28 2.87 19.18
C ARG A 126 -0.70 2.36 20.53
N VAL A 127 0.06 2.74 21.55
CA VAL A 127 -0.24 2.43 22.94
C VAL A 127 -1.62 3.02 23.23
N SER A 128 -2.58 2.15 23.46
CA SER A 128 -3.95 2.53 23.79
C SER A 128 -3.93 3.54 24.95
N ARG A 129 -4.81 4.53 24.94
CA ARG A 129 -4.92 5.52 26.04
C ARG A 129 -5.06 4.85 27.41
N ARG A 130 -5.63 3.63 27.46
CA ARG A 130 -5.71 2.83 28.69
C ARG A 130 -4.34 2.32 29.16
N GLN A 131 -3.48 1.91 28.23
CA GLN A 131 -2.12 1.46 28.55
C GLN A 131 -1.23 2.62 28.98
N ARG A 132 -1.35 3.79 28.33
CA ARG A 132 -0.67 5.02 28.78
C ARG A 132 -1.06 5.40 30.21
N LYS A 133 -2.35 5.33 30.53
CA LYS A 133 -2.81 5.60 31.93
C LYS A 133 -2.29 4.57 32.93
N LYS A 134 -2.21 3.30 32.55
CA LYS A 134 -1.64 2.26 33.43
C LYS A 134 -0.14 2.46 33.65
N GLN A 135 0.60 2.77 32.60
CA GLN A 135 2.04 3.07 32.71
C GLN A 135 2.30 4.32 33.52
N ALA A 136 1.54 5.39 33.32
CA ALA A 136 1.65 6.61 34.14
C ALA A 136 1.35 6.36 35.62
N ARG A 137 0.36 5.53 35.92
CA ARG A 137 0.04 5.14 37.33
C ARG A 137 1.13 4.25 37.92
N ALA A 138 1.66 3.30 37.18
CA ALA A 138 2.75 2.43 37.64
C ALA A 138 4.03 3.24 37.90
N THR A 139 4.35 4.21 37.05
CA THR A 139 5.50 5.11 37.22
C THR A 139 5.31 6.02 38.45
N ALA A 140 4.10 6.56 38.67
CA ALA A 140 3.79 7.38 39.81
C ALA A 140 3.86 6.59 41.13
N GLN A 141 3.42 5.33 41.16
CA GLN A 141 3.51 4.45 42.33
C GLN A 141 4.95 4.04 42.63
N GLY A 142 5.76 3.74 41.60
CA GLY A 142 7.18 3.43 41.77
C GLY A 142 7.99 4.61 42.29
N PHE A 143 7.60 5.84 42.01
CA PHE A 143 8.23 7.05 42.56
C PHE A 143 7.83 7.37 44.01
N GLY A 144 6.61 6.97 44.37
CA GLY A 144 6.10 7.15 45.75
C GLY A 144 6.74 6.17 46.77
N ASP A 145 7.07 4.96 46.31
CA ASP A 145 7.67 3.93 47.18
C ASP A 145 9.16 4.17 47.46
N GLY A 146 9.86 4.84 46.52
CA GLY A 146 11.29 5.17 46.71
C GLY A 146 11.57 6.37 47.64
N ALA A 147 10.55 7.20 47.92
CA ALA A 147 10.70 8.39 48.74
C ALA A 147 10.45 8.15 50.25
N GLY A 148 10.10 6.94 50.64
CA GLY A 148 9.69 6.59 52.01
C GLY A 148 10.73 5.82 52.81
N GLU A 149 11.97 5.67 52.34
CA GLU A 149 12.99 4.97 53.12
C GLU A 149 13.90 5.98 53.83
N PRO A 150 13.73 6.17 55.15
CA PRO A 150 14.67 6.95 55.90
C PRO A 150 15.98 6.18 56.01
N ALA A 151 17.03 6.82 55.64
CA ALA A 151 18.38 6.32 55.87
C ALA A 151 18.67 6.08 57.38
#